data_a9304ae5649d024c64ba791fd5cf4144
#
_entry.id   a9304ae5649d024c64ba791fd5cf4144
#
_cell.length_a   1.000
_cell.length_b   1.000
_cell.length_c   1.000
_cell.angle_alpha   90.00
_cell.angle_beta   90.00
_cell.angle_gamma   90.00
#
_symmetry.space_group_name_H-M   'P 1'
#
loop_
_entity.id
_entity.type
_entity.pdbx_description
1 polymer ?
#
loop_
_entity_poly.entity_id
_entity_poly.type
_entity_poly.pdbx_seq_one_letter_code
_entity_poly.pdbx_strand_id
1 'polypeptide(L)'
;MLTRALLSVVALLALADCASMEPEAPSLPDPKGQMAALEMRIAILVEEQRQKLDPAAKKLAIDPALTTIARARAADMAAKNYLAHTAPDGATSASLLMKQDAKWQGLLGENLAAQHYTRRGGVVVNDFAKRFLDEWMKSTPHRENMAFANYDHAGVGAAVNGDTVYVALLFSTDLGLPPPKPEGPATTATPFESPAAASAAPASPMPDPLRLRGTVGAR
;
A
#
# COMPACT_ATOMS: atom_id res chain seq x y z
N MET A 1 82.38 57.16 13.63
CA MET A 1 81.50 56.75 12.51
C MET A 1 80.53 55.76 13.05
N LEU A 2 79.24 56.22 13.22
CA LEU A 2 78.18 55.43 13.82
C LEU A 2 77.48 54.63 12.72
N THR A 3 77.40 53.31 12.85
CA THR A 3 76.61 52.45 12.03
C THR A 3 75.34 52.07 12.85
N ARG A 4 74.17 52.57 12.40
CA ARG A 4 72.90 52.26 12.95
C ARG A 4 72.43 50.92 12.39
N ALA A 5 72.22 49.95 13.26
CA ALA A 5 71.55 48.69 12.94
C ALA A 5 69.99 48.90 13.03
N LEU A 6 69.26 48.72 11.91
CA LEU A 6 67.81 48.65 11.89
C LEU A 6 67.37 47.22 12.27
N LEU A 7 66.70 47.10 13.39
CA LEU A 7 65.96 45.87 13.73
C LEU A 7 64.55 45.96 13.02
N SER A 8 64.37 45.10 12.04
CA SER A 8 63.02 44.89 11.46
C SER A 8 62.31 43.85 12.27
N VAL A 9 61.29 44.28 13.01
CA VAL A 9 60.31 43.38 13.68
C VAL A 9 59.30 42.95 12.66
N VAL A 10 59.33 41.70 12.24
CA VAL A 10 58.30 41.07 11.42
C VAL A 10 57.18 40.57 12.39
N ALA A 11 56.10 41.29 12.45
CA ALA A 11 54.88 40.84 13.17
C ALA A 11 54.17 39.79 12.30
N LEU A 12 54.24 38.53 12.72
CA LEU A 12 53.48 37.44 12.11
C LEU A 12 52.04 37.49 12.65
N LEU A 13 51.11 38.06 11.86
CA LEU A 13 49.67 37.98 12.15
C LEU A 13 49.19 36.55 11.85
N ALA A 14 48.99 35.74 12.90
CA ALA A 14 48.25 34.49 12.80
C ALA A 14 46.77 34.83 12.65
N LEU A 15 46.28 34.73 11.42
CA LEU A 15 44.82 34.68 11.14
C LEU A 15 44.29 33.35 11.66
N ALA A 16 43.70 33.36 12.85
CA ALA A 16 42.89 32.23 13.30
C ALA A 16 41.65 32.17 12.42
N ASP A 17 41.65 31.24 11.48
CA ASP A 17 40.50 30.88 10.67
C ASP A 17 39.49 30.18 11.59
N CYS A 18 38.62 30.97 12.22
CA CYS A 18 37.45 30.46 12.90
C CYS A 18 36.52 29.93 11.80
N ALA A 19 36.73 28.71 11.33
CA ALA A 19 35.78 27.98 10.56
C ALA A 19 34.50 27.87 11.44
N SER A 20 33.56 28.75 11.20
CA SER A 20 32.21 28.64 11.75
C SER A 20 31.65 27.31 11.29
N MET A 21 31.64 26.29 12.13
CA MET A 21 30.84 25.08 11.90
C MET A 21 29.37 25.52 11.94
N GLU A 22 28.82 25.89 10.78
CA GLU A 22 27.37 25.97 10.67
C GLU A 22 26.81 24.62 11.10
N PRO A 23 25.84 24.59 12.01
CA PRO A 23 25.19 23.33 12.39
C PRO A 23 24.62 22.71 11.11
N GLU A 24 25.10 21.53 10.76
CA GLU A 24 24.58 20.75 9.62
C GLU A 24 23.06 20.63 9.80
N ALA A 25 22.29 21.14 8.83
CA ALA A 25 20.84 21.06 8.88
C ALA A 25 20.45 19.59 9.05
N PRO A 26 19.52 19.27 9.99
CA PRO A 26 19.15 17.89 10.25
C PRO A 26 18.74 17.20 8.94
N SER A 27 19.41 16.11 8.62
CA SER A 27 19.10 15.32 7.44
C SER A 27 17.68 14.77 7.56
N LEU A 28 16.89 14.89 6.47
CA LEU A 28 15.55 14.31 6.45
C LEU A 28 15.63 12.79 6.61
N PRO A 29 14.66 12.17 7.31
CA PRO A 29 14.61 10.72 7.42
C PRO A 29 14.58 10.04 6.05
N ASP A 30 15.23 8.90 5.92
CA ASP A 30 15.15 8.08 4.71
C ASP A 30 13.68 7.72 4.42
N PRO A 31 13.15 8.05 3.24
CA PRO A 31 11.78 7.74 2.87
C PRO A 31 11.43 6.25 3.04
N LYS A 32 12.35 5.33 2.76
CA LYS A 32 12.13 3.88 2.96
C LYS A 32 11.84 3.55 4.42
N GLY A 33 12.53 4.19 5.33
CA GLY A 33 12.32 4.01 6.77
C GLY A 33 10.98 4.54 7.28
N GLN A 34 10.29 5.40 6.49
CA GLN A 34 8.99 5.96 6.86
C GLN A 34 7.79 5.09 6.42
N MET A 35 7.99 4.05 5.58
CA MET A 35 6.87 3.32 4.98
C MET A 35 6.00 2.60 6.00
N ALA A 36 6.56 1.92 6.97
CA ALA A 36 5.77 1.24 8.01
C ALA A 36 4.92 2.21 8.85
N ALA A 37 5.47 3.37 9.19
CA ALA A 37 4.73 4.42 9.90
C ALA A 37 3.62 5.01 9.02
N LEU A 38 3.87 5.17 7.72
CA LEU A 38 2.89 5.63 6.75
C LEU A 38 1.73 4.65 6.61
N GLU A 39 2.01 3.34 6.48
CA GLU A 39 1.00 2.28 6.43
C GLU A 39 0.06 2.34 7.64
N MET A 40 0.64 2.41 8.84
CA MET A 40 -0.12 2.50 10.09
C MET A 40 -0.98 3.77 10.13
N ARG A 41 -0.42 4.91 9.74
CA ARG A 41 -1.15 6.18 9.75
C ARG A 41 -2.29 6.20 8.74
N ILE A 42 -2.09 5.63 7.54
CA ILE A 42 -3.15 5.47 6.55
C ILE A 42 -4.27 4.61 7.11
N ALA A 43 -3.96 3.46 7.72
CA ALA A 43 -4.97 2.56 8.30
C ALA A 43 -5.86 3.28 9.33
N ILE A 44 -5.25 4.09 10.22
CA ILE A 44 -5.99 4.89 11.22
C ILE A 44 -6.91 5.89 10.53
N LEU A 45 -6.40 6.67 9.58
CA LEU A 45 -7.19 7.70 8.88
C LEU A 45 -8.33 7.10 8.06
N VAL A 46 -8.10 5.95 7.44
CA VAL A 46 -9.12 5.21 6.68
C VAL A 46 -10.23 4.73 7.60
N GLU A 47 -9.90 4.14 8.75
CA GLU A 47 -10.91 3.73 9.75
C GLU A 47 -11.73 4.93 10.24
N GLU A 48 -11.05 6.03 10.63
CA GLU A 48 -11.73 7.27 11.04
C GLU A 48 -12.67 7.81 9.95
N GLN A 49 -12.24 7.75 8.69
CA GLN A 49 -13.04 8.22 7.57
C GLN A 49 -14.23 7.31 7.27
N ARG A 50 -14.06 5.99 7.38
CA ARG A 50 -15.15 5.02 7.23
C ARG A 50 -16.25 5.26 8.26
N GLN A 51 -15.89 5.46 9.53
CA GLN A 51 -16.85 5.75 10.60
C GLN A 51 -17.60 7.09 10.40
N LYS A 52 -16.98 8.06 9.69
CA LYS A 52 -17.65 9.31 9.28
C LYS A 52 -18.61 9.11 8.12
N LEU A 53 -18.26 8.23 7.16
CA LEU A 53 -19.10 7.92 6.01
C LEU A 53 -20.32 7.08 6.41
N ASP A 54 -20.11 6.10 7.26
CA ASP A 54 -21.15 5.23 7.80
C ASP A 54 -20.81 4.81 9.24
N PRO A 55 -21.44 5.40 10.24
CA PRO A 55 -21.24 5.02 11.64
C PRO A 55 -21.60 3.57 11.97
N ALA A 56 -22.39 2.91 11.13
CA ALA A 56 -22.76 1.49 11.27
C ALA A 56 -21.80 0.55 10.56
N ALA A 57 -20.81 1.08 9.80
CA ALA A 57 -19.79 0.26 9.15
C ALA A 57 -19.02 -0.56 10.19
N LYS A 58 -18.73 -1.82 9.85
CA LYS A 58 -17.88 -2.66 10.68
C LYS A 58 -16.50 -2.00 10.86
N LYS A 59 -15.95 -2.12 12.06
CA LYS A 59 -14.55 -1.73 12.30
C LYS A 59 -13.60 -2.65 11.56
N LEU A 60 -12.53 -2.07 11.03
CA LEU A 60 -11.50 -2.81 10.32
C LEU A 60 -10.47 -3.38 11.30
N ALA A 61 -10.29 -4.70 11.27
CA ALA A 61 -9.12 -5.34 11.86
C ALA A 61 -7.98 -5.31 10.84
N ILE A 62 -6.76 -5.01 11.29
CA ILE A 62 -5.59 -5.13 10.42
C ILE A 62 -5.25 -6.60 10.24
N ASP A 63 -5.29 -7.06 9.00
CA ASP A 63 -4.99 -8.44 8.63
C ASP A 63 -3.54 -8.56 8.13
N PRO A 64 -2.71 -9.43 8.74
CA PRO A 64 -1.33 -9.61 8.33
C PRO A 64 -1.16 -10.18 6.91
N ALA A 65 -2.09 -11.04 6.46
CA ALA A 65 -2.05 -11.61 5.11
C ALA A 65 -2.36 -10.55 4.07
N LEU A 66 -3.42 -9.75 4.27
CA LEU A 66 -3.72 -8.61 3.42
C LEU A 66 -2.59 -7.57 3.41
N THR A 67 -1.99 -7.29 4.57
CA THR A 67 -0.84 -6.38 4.67
C THR A 67 0.35 -6.90 3.86
N THR A 68 0.63 -8.20 3.91
CA THR A 68 1.69 -8.81 3.11
C THR A 68 1.43 -8.65 1.62
N ILE A 69 0.20 -8.90 1.17
CA ILE A 69 -0.19 -8.74 -0.23
C ILE A 69 -0.14 -7.26 -0.65
N ALA A 70 -0.64 -6.35 0.18
CA ALA A 70 -0.60 -4.91 -0.09
C ALA A 70 0.84 -4.41 -0.24
N ARG A 71 1.76 -4.84 0.63
CA ARG A 71 3.19 -4.53 0.52
C ARG A 71 3.80 -5.10 -0.76
N ALA A 72 3.46 -6.34 -1.12
CA ALA A 72 3.93 -6.94 -2.38
C ALA A 72 3.43 -6.14 -3.60
N ARG A 73 2.17 -5.70 -3.58
CA ARG A 73 1.61 -4.84 -4.64
C ARG A 73 2.30 -3.49 -4.72
N ALA A 74 2.46 -2.80 -3.58
CA ALA A 74 3.16 -1.51 -3.55
C ALA A 74 4.61 -1.64 -4.03
N ALA A 75 5.32 -2.68 -3.61
CA ALA A 75 6.70 -2.96 -4.01
C ALA A 75 6.81 -3.26 -5.53
N ASP A 76 5.88 -4.03 -6.08
CA ASP A 76 5.85 -4.34 -7.51
C ASP A 76 5.58 -3.09 -8.35
N MET A 77 4.59 -2.28 -7.95
CA MET A 77 4.30 -0.99 -8.60
C MET A 77 5.51 -0.05 -8.56
N ALA A 78 6.17 0.04 -7.41
CA ALA A 78 7.37 0.85 -7.24
C ALA A 78 8.53 0.33 -8.11
N ALA A 79 8.81 -0.97 -8.09
CA ALA A 79 9.92 -1.57 -8.84
C ALA A 79 9.74 -1.45 -10.36
N LYS A 80 8.52 -1.57 -10.87
CA LYS A 80 8.20 -1.56 -12.29
C LYS A 80 7.66 -0.21 -12.77
N ASN A 81 7.53 0.78 -11.88
CA ASN A 81 7.07 2.14 -12.16
C ASN A 81 5.71 2.19 -12.88
N TYR A 82 4.69 1.56 -12.30
CA TYR A 82 3.31 1.59 -12.80
C TYR A 82 2.30 1.78 -11.65
N LEU A 83 1.07 2.19 -11.99
CA LEU A 83 -0.04 2.28 -11.06
C LEU A 83 -1.28 1.65 -11.73
N ALA A 84 -1.58 0.40 -11.36
CA ALA A 84 -2.72 -0.34 -11.92
C ALA A 84 -3.14 -1.50 -11.01
N HIS A 85 -4.43 -1.87 -11.08
CA HIS A 85 -4.98 -3.04 -10.36
C HIS A 85 -4.43 -4.37 -10.87
N THR A 86 -4.04 -4.42 -12.15
CA THR A 86 -3.40 -5.58 -12.76
C THR A 86 -1.94 -5.26 -13.05
N ALA A 87 -1.03 -6.06 -12.54
CA ALA A 87 0.39 -5.95 -12.82
C ALA A 87 0.72 -6.27 -14.30
N PRO A 88 1.87 -5.84 -14.82
CA PRO A 88 2.28 -6.14 -16.20
C PRO A 88 2.34 -7.65 -16.53
N ASP A 89 2.54 -8.49 -15.52
CA ASP A 89 2.53 -9.96 -15.66
C ASP A 89 1.14 -10.59 -15.45
N GLY A 90 0.10 -9.78 -15.31
CA GLY A 90 -1.28 -10.22 -15.08
C GLY A 90 -1.64 -10.48 -13.62
N ALA A 91 -0.70 -10.34 -12.66
CA ALA A 91 -1.01 -10.55 -11.25
C ALA A 91 -1.95 -9.45 -10.71
N THR A 92 -2.86 -9.85 -9.83
CA THR A 92 -3.77 -8.97 -9.08
C THR A 92 -3.68 -9.27 -7.59
N SER A 93 -4.17 -8.38 -6.74
CA SER A 93 -4.26 -8.65 -5.30
C SER A 93 -5.09 -9.90 -5.00
N ALA A 94 -6.17 -10.11 -5.75
CA ALA A 94 -6.97 -11.32 -5.64
C ALA A 94 -6.17 -12.58 -6.00
N SER A 95 -5.41 -12.58 -7.10
CA SER A 95 -4.60 -13.73 -7.49
C SER A 95 -3.49 -14.04 -6.49
N LEU A 96 -2.90 -13.00 -5.88
CA LEU A 96 -1.91 -13.15 -4.82
C LEU A 96 -2.53 -13.74 -3.55
N LEU A 97 -3.73 -13.30 -3.17
CA LEU A 97 -4.47 -13.82 -2.03
C LEU A 97 -4.82 -15.30 -2.24
N MET A 98 -5.38 -15.65 -3.39
CA MET A 98 -5.69 -17.04 -3.75
C MET A 98 -4.46 -17.95 -3.84
N LYS A 99 -3.31 -17.40 -4.19
CA LYS A 99 -2.03 -18.14 -4.17
C LYS A 99 -1.57 -18.43 -2.74
N GLN A 100 -1.84 -17.53 -1.81
CA GLN A 100 -1.50 -17.69 -0.40
C GLN A 100 -2.49 -18.62 0.32
N ASP A 101 -3.78 -18.47 0.04
CA ASP A 101 -4.86 -19.31 0.54
C ASP A 101 -5.86 -19.62 -0.57
N ALA A 102 -5.70 -20.79 -1.20
CA ALA A 102 -6.58 -21.24 -2.28
C ALA A 102 -8.04 -21.51 -1.83
N LYS A 103 -8.31 -21.55 -0.54
CA LYS A 103 -9.64 -21.72 0.03
C LYS A 103 -10.27 -20.42 0.52
N TRP A 104 -9.56 -19.31 0.40
CA TRP A 104 -10.08 -18.02 0.82
C TRP A 104 -11.40 -17.70 0.12
N GLN A 105 -12.38 -17.25 0.88
CA GLN A 105 -13.70 -16.85 0.40
C GLN A 105 -14.09 -15.55 1.06
N GLY A 106 -14.34 -14.54 0.25
CA GLY A 106 -14.67 -13.21 0.74
C GLY A 106 -14.84 -12.22 -0.39
N LEU A 107 -15.14 -10.99 -0.04
CA LEU A 107 -15.06 -9.85 -0.96
C LEU A 107 -13.72 -9.17 -0.75
N LEU A 108 -13.05 -8.81 -1.82
CA LEU A 108 -11.80 -8.07 -1.80
C LEU A 108 -12.00 -6.71 -2.48
N GLY A 109 -11.63 -5.64 -1.81
CA GLY A 109 -11.55 -4.30 -2.37
C GLY A 109 -10.11 -3.80 -2.40
N GLU A 110 -9.79 -2.94 -3.36
CA GLU A 110 -8.46 -2.35 -3.50
C GLU A 110 -8.54 -0.87 -3.86
N ASN A 111 -7.80 -0.03 -3.13
CA ASN A 111 -7.52 1.35 -3.49
C ASN A 111 -6.01 1.50 -3.70
N LEU A 112 -5.63 2.04 -4.85
CA LEU A 112 -4.23 2.30 -5.19
C LEU A 112 -4.01 3.80 -5.35
N ALA A 113 -2.82 4.28 -4.98
CA ALA A 113 -2.40 5.64 -5.28
C ALA A 113 -0.87 5.76 -5.29
N ALA A 114 -0.38 6.79 -5.96
CA ALA A 114 1.03 7.17 -5.97
C ALA A 114 1.18 8.69 -5.77
N GLN A 115 2.13 9.09 -4.92
CA GLN A 115 2.36 10.50 -4.57
C GLN A 115 3.83 10.84 -4.68
N HIS A 116 4.14 11.96 -5.33
CA HIS A 116 5.51 12.47 -5.40
C HIS A 116 5.88 13.29 -4.17
N TYR A 117 7.16 13.24 -3.82
CA TYR A 117 7.77 14.13 -2.83
C TYR A 117 9.02 14.81 -3.40
N THR A 118 9.40 15.93 -2.80
CA THR A 118 10.64 16.62 -3.16
C THR A 118 11.76 16.20 -2.22
N ARG A 119 13.00 16.19 -2.69
CA ARG A 119 14.17 15.89 -1.85
C ARG A 119 14.28 16.80 -0.62
N ARG A 120 13.81 18.05 -0.71
CA ARG A 120 13.81 19.00 0.42
C ARG A 120 12.68 18.76 1.40
N GLY A 121 11.52 18.25 0.94
CA GLY A 121 10.36 18.01 1.80
C GLY A 121 10.33 16.62 2.40
N GLY A 122 11.01 15.65 1.79
CA GLY A 122 10.99 14.25 2.22
C GLY A 122 9.59 13.66 2.27
N VAL A 123 9.44 12.58 3.02
CA VAL A 123 8.15 11.95 3.32
C VAL A 123 7.78 12.25 4.76
N VAL A 124 6.88 13.23 4.95
CA VAL A 124 6.28 13.53 6.25
C VAL A 124 5.04 12.65 6.42
N VAL A 125 5.11 11.67 7.29
CA VAL A 125 4.12 10.57 7.42
C VAL A 125 2.67 11.08 7.51
N ASN A 126 2.39 12.03 8.41
CA ASN A 126 1.03 12.54 8.59
C ASN A 126 0.48 13.24 7.34
N ASP A 127 1.32 14.04 6.68
CA ASP A 127 0.91 14.80 5.50
C ASP A 127 0.68 13.85 4.32
N PHE A 128 1.55 12.85 4.14
CA PHE A 128 1.40 11.85 3.07
C PHE A 128 0.17 10.98 3.31
N ALA A 129 -0.05 10.49 4.52
CA ALA A 129 -1.23 9.70 4.84
C ALA A 129 -2.53 10.49 4.56
N LYS A 130 -2.55 11.78 4.94
CA LYS A 130 -3.69 12.65 4.63
C LYS A 130 -3.87 12.87 3.12
N ARG A 131 -2.78 13.10 2.37
CA ARG A 131 -2.83 13.29 0.91
C ARG A 131 -3.38 12.05 0.21
N PHE A 132 -2.98 10.83 0.60
CA PHE A 132 -3.52 9.58 0.06
C PHE A 132 -5.02 9.46 0.35
N LEU A 133 -5.44 9.71 1.59
CA LEU A 133 -6.86 9.70 1.93
C LEU A 133 -7.65 10.72 1.11
N ASP A 134 -7.18 11.97 1.04
CA ASP A 134 -7.83 13.06 0.29
C ASP A 134 -7.97 12.72 -1.21
N GLU A 135 -6.98 12.06 -1.79
CA GLU A 135 -7.02 11.60 -3.19
C GLU A 135 -8.09 10.53 -3.38
N TRP A 136 -8.12 9.50 -2.53
CA TRP A 136 -9.15 8.47 -2.60
C TRP A 136 -10.55 9.05 -2.35
N MET A 137 -10.70 10.02 -1.47
CA MET A 137 -11.99 10.68 -1.21
C MET A 137 -12.49 11.52 -2.36
N LYS A 138 -11.63 12.03 -3.25
CA LYS A 138 -12.02 12.74 -4.48
C LYS A 138 -12.48 11.80 -5.57
N SER A 139 -12.03 10.56 -5.57
CA SER A 139 -12.41 9.52 -6.52
C SER A 139 -13.67 8.79 -6.06
N THR A 140 -14.76 8.86 -6.83
CA THR A 140 -16.02 8.18 -6.48
C THR A 140 -15.83 6.68 -6.27
N PRO A 141 -15.14 5.92 -7.17
CA PRO A 141 -14.93 4.50 -6.96
C PRO A 141 -14.14 4.18 -5.68
N HIS A 142 -13.07 4.94 -5.39
CA HIS A 142 -12.27 4.73 -4.19
C HIS A 142 -13.06 5.06 -2.91
N ARG A 143 -13.87 6.12 -2.94
CA ARG A 143 -14.72 6.51 -1.82
C ARG A 143 -15.81 5.48 -1.56
N GLU A 144 -16.48 4.97 -2.60
CA GLU A 144 -17.48 3.91 -2.50
C GLU A 144 -16.86 2.62 -1.95
N ASN A 145 -15.66 2.28 -2.39
CA ASN A 145 -14.92 1.13 -1.88
C ASN A 145 -14.62 1.29 -0.37
N MET A 146 -14.17 2.48 0.06
CA MET A 146 -13.97 2.76 1.48
C MET A 146 -15.28 2.76 2.28
N ALA A 147 -16.38 3.23 1.70
CA ALA A 147 -17.68 3.31 2.36
C ALA A 147 -18.40 1.97 2.48
N PHE A 148 -17.90 0.91 1.84
CA PHE A 148 -18.58 -0.39 1.89
C PHE A 148 -18.58 -0.97 3.31
N ALA A 149 -19.79 -0.98 3.90
CA ALA A 149 -20.02 -1.23 5.33
C ALA A 149 -19.58 -2.62 5.79
N ASN A 150 -19.60 -3.62 4.90
CA ASN A 150 -19.33 -5.00 5.26
C ASN A 150 -17.86 -5.38 5.35
N TYR A 151 -16.93 -4.53 4.86
CA TYR A 151 -15.51 -4.81 5.09
C TYR A 151 -15.21 -4.77 6.59
N ASP A 152 -14.54 -5.80 7.08
CA ASP A 152 -14.14 -5.99 8.47
C ASP A 152 -12.63 -6.19 8.65
N HIS A 153 -11.90 -6.34 7.55
CA HIS A 153 -10.43 -6.42 7.55
C HIS A 153 -9.81 -5.45 6.56
N ALA A 154 -8.60 -5.01 6.86
CA ALA A 154 -7.78 -4.20 5.96
C ALA A 154 -6.31 -4.57 6.04
N GLY A 155 -5.60 -4.29 4.94
CA GLY A 155 -4.14 -4.33 4.88
C GLY A 155 -3.62 -3.14 4.08
N VAL A 156 -2.57 -2.49 4.56
CA VAL A 156 -1.92 -1.37 3.88
C VAL A 156 -0.48 -1.74 3.56
N GLY A 157 -0.05 -1.44 2.35
CA GLY A 157 1.33 -1.59 1.92
C GLY A 157 1.83 -0.33 1.25
N ALA A 158 3.04 0.10 1.58
CA ALA A 158 3.69 1.26 0.99
C ALA A 158 5.10 0.91 0.52
N ALA A 159 5.49 1.46 -0.62
CA ALA A 159 6.85 1.34 -1.15
C ALA A 159 7.27 2.63 -1.83
N VAL A 160 8.58 2.88 -1.89
CA VAL A 160 9.14 4.07 -2.52
C VAL A 160 10.12 3.68 -3.61
N ASN A 161 10.05 4.39 -4.74
CA ASN A 161 11.03 4.34 -5.80
C ASN A 161 11.30 5.76 -6.32
N GLY A 162 12.58 6.16 -6.35
CA GLY A 162 12.97 7.52 -6.71
C GLY A 162 12.34 8.55 -5.78
N ASP A 163 11.49 9.39 -6.32
CA ASP A 163 10.76 10.45 -5.62
C ASP A 163 9.25 10.13 -5.44
N THR A 164 8.86 8.89 -5.66
CA THR A 164 7.45 8.46 -5.68
C THR A 164 7.19 7.41 -4.63
N VAL A 165 6.15 7.64 -3.82
CA VAL A 165 5.58 6.68 -2.86
C VAL A 165 4.35 6.04 -3.49
N TYR A 166 4.33 4.71 -3.56
CA TYR A 166 3.21 3.89 -4.01
C TYR A 166 2.53 3.26 -2.80
N VAL A 167 1.20 3.28 -2.80
CA VAL A 167 0.40 2.69 -1.73
C VAL A 167 -0.67 1.78 -2.32
N ALA A 168 -0.82 0.61 -1.73
CA ALA A 168 -1.95 -0.28 -1.90
C ALA A 168 -2.69 -0.42 -0.57
N LEU A 169 -4.00 -0.20 -0.60
CA LEU A 169 -4.92 -0.40 0.51
C LEU A 169 -5.90 -1.49 0.10
N LEU A 170 -5.89 -2.59 0.81
CA LEU A 170 -6.79 -3.73 0.61
C LEU A 170 -7.82 -3.77 1.70
N PHE A 171 -9.04 -4.12 1.33
CA PHE A 171 -10.14 -4.43 2.24
C PHE A 171 -10.63 -5.84 1.98
N SER A 172 -11.09 -6.52 3.00
CA SER A 172 -11.83 -7.76 2.80
C SER A 172 -12.99 -7.90 3.77
N THR A 173 -13.92 -8.78 3.41
CA THR A 173 -14.90 -9.32 4.33
C THR A 173 -14.75 -10.83 4.37
N ASP A 174 -14.76 -11.40 5.57
CA ASP A 174 -14.94 -12.82 5.75
C ASP A 174 -16.43 -13.14 5.53
N LEU A 175 -16.73 -14.03 4.60
CA LEU A 175 -18.10 -14.45 4.36
C LEU A 175 -18.64 -15.36 5.48
N GLY A 176 -17.81 -15.68 6.48
CA GLY A 176 -18.22 -16.49 7.63
C GLY A 176 -18.63 -17.90 7.24
N LEU A 177 -18.22 -18.37 6.07
CA LEU A 177 -18.46 -19.76 5.70
C LEU A 177 -17.64 -20.66 6.62
N PRO A 178 -18.25 -21.63 7.30
CA PRO A 178 -17.50 -22.53 8.14
C PRO A 178 -16.45 -23.26 7.30
N PRO A 179 -15.25 -23.50 7.84
CA PRO A 179 -14.26 -24.30 7.13
C PRO A 179 -14.91 -25.61 6.67
N PRO A 180 -14.60 -26.08 5.44
CA PRO A 180 -15.18 -27.30 4.94
C PRO A 180 -14.96 -28.40 5.99
N LYS A 181 -16.08 -29.04 6.39
CA LYS A 181 -16.05 -30.14 7.36
C LYS A 181 -15.03 -31.16 6.83
N PRO A 182 -14.07 -31.62 7.66
CA PRO A 182 -13.11 -32.62 7.20
C PRO A 182 -13.92 -33.79 6.64
N GLU A 183 -13.70 -34.11 5.37
CA GLU A 183 -14.31 -35.27 4.76
C GLU A 183 -13.82 -36.48 5.56
N GLY A 184 -14.77 -37.21 6.15
CA GLY A 184 -14.47 -38.50 6.78
C GLY A 184 -13.78 -39.41 5.75
N PRO A 185 -13.08 -40.48 6.21
CA PRO A 185 -12.37 -41.34 5.29
C PRO A 185 -13.27 -41.76 4.13
N ALA A 186 -12.78 -41.51 2.91
CA ALA A 186 -13.52 -41.77 1.69
C ALA A 186 -14.07 -43.19 1.69
N THR A 187 -15.39 -43.29 1.85
CA THR A 187 -16.09 -44.52 1.58
C THR A 187 -15.91 -44.79 0.10
N THR A 188 -15.27 -45.87 -0.26
CA THR A 188 -15.05 -46.32 -1.62
C THR A 188 -16.35 -46.24 -2.42
N ALA A 189 -16.49 -45.21 -3.23
CA ALA A 189 -17.61 -45.05 -4.14
C ALA A 189 -17.48 -46.13 -5.23
N THR A 190 -18.48 -46.97 -5.34
CA THR A 190 -18.73 -47.84 -6.48
C THR A 190 -18.69 -47.03 -7.79
N PRO A 191 -18.14 -47.56 -8.90
CA PRO A 191 -18.08 -46.81 -10.17
C PRO A 191 -19.50 -46.46 -10.63
N PHE A 192 -19.77 -45.17 -10.78
CA PHE A 192 -21.01 -44.68 -11.34
C PHE A 192 -20.96 -44.87 -12.87
N GLU A 193 -21.82 -45.75 -13.34
CA GLU A 193 -22.06 -45.99 -14.76
C GLU A 193 -22.65 -44.71 -15.39
N SER A 194 -21.99 -44.22 -16.43
CA SER A 194 -22.31 -43.00 -17.15
C SER A 194 -23.62 -43.13 -17.93
N PRO A 195 -24.66 -42.35 -17.72
CA PRO A 195 -25.77 -42.24 -18.67
C PRO A 195 -25.42 -41.27 -19.78
N ALA A 196 -25.68 -41.73 -21.00
CA ALA A 196 -25.47 -41.06 -22.27
C ALA A 196 -26.14 -39.68 -22.34
N ALA A 197 -25.45 -38.81 -23.06
CA ALA A 197 -25.80 -37.51 -23.61
C ALA A 197 -27.31 -37.12 -23.60
N ALA A 198 -27.63 -36.05 -22.85
CA ALA A 198 -28.78 -35.24 -23.10
C ALA A 198 -28.37 -33.78 -23.33
N SER A 199 -28.74 -33.35 -24.51
CA SER A 199 -28.79 -32.02 -25.12
C SER A 199 -28.56 -30.80 -24.22
N ALA A 200 -27.59 -29.97 -24.60
CA ALA A 200 -27.25 -28.67 -24.08
C ALA A 200 -28.41 -27.66 -24.20
N ALA A 201 -28.85 -27.11 -23.08
CA ALA A 201 -29.55 -25.83 -23.03
C ALA A 201 -28.51 -24.71 -22.79
N PRO A 202 -28.68 -23.50 -23.35
CA PRO A 202 -27.67 -22.45 -23.24
C PRO A 202 -27.57 -21.95 -21.81
N ALA A 203 -26.36 -21.93 -21.30
CA ALA A 203 -26.03 -21.39 -19.99
C ALA A 203 -26.29 -19.88 -19.93
N SER A 204 -27.09 -19.46 -18.97
CA SER A 204 -27.20 -18.06 -18.57
C SER A 204 -25.84 -17.59 -18.03
N PRO A 205 -25.38 -16.37 -18.34
CA PRO A 205 -24.10 -15.88 -17.85
C PRO A 205 -24.14 -15.77 -16.33
N MET A 206 -23.21 -16.45 -15.67
CA MET A 206 -22.94 -16.25 -14.25
C MET A 206 -22.53 -14.80 -14.00
N PRO A 207 -23.00 -14.16 -12.93
CA PRO A 207 -22.50 -12.85 -12.56
C PRO A 207 -21.01 -12.98 -12.18
N ASP A 208 -20.20 -12.13 -12.77
CA ASP A 208 -18.76 -12.02 -12.54
C ASP A 208 -18.47 -11.76 -11.04
N PRO A 209 -17.83 -12.67 -10.29
CA PRO A 209 -17.59 -12.53 -8.85
C PRO A 209 -16.51 -11.53 -8.48
N LEU A 210 -15.85 -10.89 -9.46
CA LEU A 210 -14.72 -10.00 -9.25
C LEU A 210 -14.94 -8.66 -9.97
N ARG A 211 -15.95 -7.88 -9.56
CA ARG A 211 -15.92 -6.45 -9.86
C ARG A 211 -14.89 -5.77 -8.94
N LEU A 212 -13.65 -5.71 -9.41
CA LEU A 212 -12.69 -4.73 -8.94
C LEU A 212 -13.25 -3.34 -9.26
N ARG A 213 -13.87 -2.70 -8.26
CA ARG A 213 -14.35 -1.34 -8.39
C ARG A 213 -13.18 -0.38 -8.17
N GLY A 214 -12.54 0.01 -9.24
CA GLY A 214 -11.53 1.04 -9.22
C GLY A 214 -11.06 1.37 -10.63
N THR A 215 -11.42 2.53 -11.13
CA THR A 215 -10.84 3.06 -12.37
C THR A 215 -9.62 3.89 -12.02
N VAL A 216 -8.48 3.53 -12.59
CA VAL A 216 -7.27 4.36 -12.57
C VAL A 216 -7.52 5.56 -13.46
N GLY A 217 -7.57 6.75 -12.87
CA GLY A 217 -7.47 8.00 -13.60
C GLY A 217 -6.00 8.24 -13.95
N ALA A 218 -5.59 7.87 -15.15
CA ALA A 218 -4.32 8.31 -15.70
C ALA A 218 -4.42 9.77 -16.14
N ARG A 219 -3.61 10.64 -15.59
CA ARG A 219 -3.08 11.87 -16.20
C ARG A 219 -1.65 12.09 -15.73
#